data_8eb8bfdca0e5b2410053763f41aa4ec5
#
_entry.id   8eb8bfdca0e5b2410053763f41aa4ec5
#
_cell.length_a   1.000
_cell.length_b   1.000
_cell.length_c   1.000
_cell.angle_alpha   90.00
_cell.angle_beta   90.00
_cell.angle_gamma   90.00
#
_symmetry.space_group_name_H-M   'P 1'
#
loop_
_entity.id
_entity.type
_entity.pdbx_description
1 polymer ?
#
loop_
_entity_poly.entity_id
_entity_poly.type
_entity_poly.pdbx_seq_one_letter_code
_entity_poly.pdbx_strand_id
1 'polypeptide(L)'
;MLFRSVSNIVIMGTGEPLDNYDNFLKFIHMVSDEHGLNISQRNITASTCGIVPNIRRLAEEKLQITLALSLHGSNQEKRRSLMPVANKYELQEVLEACDYYFEKTGRRITFEYSLVHGVNDTPEDAKELMGILKDRNCHLNLIPVNPIKERNYEKPDKKSAENFKNKLEKNGINVTIRREMGSDIDGACGQLRRKTMQGV
;
A
#
# COMPACT_ATOMS: atom_id res chain seq x y z
N MET A 1 -13.17 -33.87 -5.80
CA MET A 1 -11.94 -33.13 -5.46
C MET A 1 -12.14 -31.68 -5.92
N LEU A 2 -12.31 -30.72 -5.01
CA LEU A 2 -12.47 -29.31 -5.36
C LEU A 2 -11.08 -28.76 -5.70
N PHE A 3 -10.79 -28.55 -6.97
CA PHE A 3 -9.59 -27.83 -7.38
C PHE A 3 -9.73 -26.37 -6.95
N ARG A 4 -8.94 -25.97 -5.96
CA ARG A 4 -8.81 -24.55 -5.60
C ARG A 4 -7.78 -23.93 -6.56
N SER A 5 -8.23 -23.08 -7.48
CA SER A 5 -7.36 -22.30 -8.34
C SER A 5 -6.98 -20.99 -7.65
N VAL A 6 -5.77 -20.49 -7.95
CA VAL A 6 -5.38 -19.13 -7.56
C VAL A 6 -6.18 -18.15 -8.40
N SER A 7 -6.92 -17.25 -7.76
CA SER A 7 -7.76 -16.26 -8.44
C SER A 7 -7.29 -14.83 -8.27
N ASN A 8 -6.50 -14.55 -7.21
CA ASN A 8 -5.98 -13.22 -6.91
C ASN A 8 -4.50 -13.29 -6.57
N ILE A 9 -3.76 -12.26 -6.97
CA ILE A 9 -2.34 -12.11 -6.66
C ILE A 9 -2.12 -10.77 -5.99
N VAL A 10 -1.39 -10.78 -4.86
CA VAL A 10 -0.90 -9.56 -4.21
C VAL A 10 0.62 -9.59 -4.14
N ILE A 11 1.26 -8.56 -4.70
CA ILE A 11 2.72 -8.40 -4.72
C ILE A 11 3.06 -7.37 -3.64
N MET A 12 3.16 -7.84 -2.37
CA MET A 12 3.26 -6.99 -1.17
C MET A 12 4.44 -7.35 -0.25
N GLY A 13 5.42 -8.06 -0.72
CA GLY A 13 6.61 -8.42 0.07
C GLY A 13 7.49 -9.35 -0.73
N THR A 14 8.74 -9.54 -0.39
CA THR A 14 9.63 -8.86 0.50
C THR A 14 10.58 -7.99 -0.32
N GLY A 15 10.29 -6.70 -0.46
CA GLY A 15 11.05 -5.76 -1.28
C GLY A 15 10.13 -4.84 -2.08
N GLU A 16 10.72 -4.06 -2.96
CA GLU A 16 10.02 -3.10 -3.81
C GLU A 16 9.90 -3.67 -5.25
N PRO A 17 8.70 -4.02 -5.71
CA PRO A 17 8.55 -4.63 -7.04
C PRO A 17 8.96 -3.69 -8.16
N LEU A 18 8.78 -2.38 -7.99
CA LEU A 18 9.17 -1.42 -9.02
C LEU A 18 10.68 -1.20 -9.11
N ASP A 19 11.47 -1.65 -8.12
CA ASP A 19 12.92 -1.67 -8.19
C ASP A 19 13.44 -2.83 -9.07
N ASN A 20 12.63 -3.89 -9.21
CA ASN A 20 12.88 -5.02 -10.10
C ASN A 20 11.92 -5.01 -11.30
N TYR A 21 11.84 -3.86 -11.96
CA TYR A 21 10.78 -3.51 -12.89
C TYR A 21 10.57 -4.50 -14.03
N ASP A 22 11.63 -4.90 -14.73
CA ASP A 22 11.52 -5.75 -15.92
C ASP A 22 11.06 -7.18 -15.56
N ASN A 23 11.53 -7.72 -14.44
CA ASN A 23 11.05 -9.02 -13.94
C ASN A 23 9.62 -8.92 -13.40
N PHE A 24 9.26 -7.80 -12.79
CA PHE A 24 7.89 -7.53 -12.37
C PHE A 24 6.93 -7.53 -13.57
N LEU A 25 7.25 -6.82 -14.65
CA LEU A 25 6.44 -6.84 -15.88
C LEU A 25 6.33 -8.24 -16.47
N LYS A 26 7.46 -8.93 -16.60
CA LYS A 26 7.49 -10.31 -17.11
C LYS A 26 6.58 -11.23 -16.30
N PHE A 27 6.61 -11.11 -14.97
CA PHE A 27 5.73 -11.88 -14.09
C PHE A 27 4.25 -11.57 -14.36
N ILE A 28 3.86 -10.27 -14.45
CA ILE A 28 2.47 -9.90 -14.74
C ILE A 28 1.99 -10.51 -16.07
N HIS A 29 2.79 -10.41 -17.13
CA HIS A 29 2.45 -10.99 -18.43
C HIS A 29 2.32 -12.51 -18.35
N MET A 30 3.27 -13.21 -17.70
CA MET A 30 3.22 -14.67 -17.55
C MET A 30 1.96 -15.18 -16.85
N VAL A 31 1.57 -14.52 -15.74
CA VAL A 31 0.40 -14.99 -14.96
C VAL A 31 -0.93 -14.61 -15.59
N SER A 32 -0.94 -13.60 -16.46
CA SER A 32 -2.13 -13.17 -17.19
C SER A 32 -2.24 -13.74 -18.62
N ASP A 33 -1.24 -14.50 -19.06
CA ASP A 33 -1.24 -15.15 -20.37
C ASP A 33 -2.39 -16.16 -20.50
N GLU A 34 -3.11 -16.13 -21.63
CA GLU A 34 -4.26 -17.01 -21.88
C GLU A 34 -3.87 -18.49 -21.99
N HIS A 35 -2.62 -18.77 -22.37
CA HIS A 35 -2.06 -20.14 -22.42
C HIS A 35 -1.38 -20.55 -21.11
N GLY A 36 -1.34 -19.65 -20.10
CA GLY A 36 -0.76 -19.87 -18.78
C GLY A 36 -1.81 -19.99 -17.67
N LEU A 37 -1.62 -19.22 -16.60
CA LEU A 37 -2.57 -19.21 -15.46
C LEU A 37 -3.85 -18.44 -15.77
N ASN A 38 -3.84 -17.60 -16.79
CA ASN A 38 -4.98 -16.78 -17.25
C ASN A 38 -5.65 -15.98 -16.13
N ILE A 39 -4.82 -15.41 -15.23
CA ILE A 39 -5.33 -14.58 -14.12
C ILE A 39 -5.60 -13.19 -14.68
N SER A 40 -6.84 -12.72 -14.53
CA SER A 40 -7.19 -11.36 -14.92
C SER A 40 -6.27 -10.34 -14.22
N GLN A 41 -5.69 -9.42 -14.97
CA GLN A 41 -4.87 -8.35 -14.42
C GLN A 41 -5.61 -7.53 -13.35
N ARG A 42 -6.93 -7.44 -13.42
CA ARG A 42 -7.76 -6.77 -12.40
C ARG A 42 -7.71 -7.46 -11.02
N ASN A 43 -7.32 -8.71 -10.98
CA ASN A 43 -7.13 -9.49 -9.77
C ASN A 43 -5.68 -9.46 -9.25
N ILE A 44 -4.83 -8.63 -9.84
CA ILE A 44 -3.44 -8.45 -9.43
C ILE A 44 -3.29 -7.09 -8.78
N THR A 45 -2.74 -7.08 -7.57
CA THR A 45 -2.40 -5.85 -6.84
C THR A 45 -0.89 -5.81 -6.60
N ALA A 46 -0.26 -4.71 -7.00
CA ALA A 46 1.15 -4.46 -6.73
C ALA A 46 1.30 -3.29 -5.76
N SER A 47 2.04 -3.51 -4.67
CA SER A 47 2.38 -2.46 -3.70
C SER A 47 3.70 -1.82 -4.08
N THR A 48 3.80 -0.50 -3.87
CA THR A 48 5.04 0.26 -4.05
C THR A 48 5.23 1.28 -2.93
N CYS A 49 6.48 1.51 -2.56
CA CYS A 49 6.85 2.59 -1.65
C CYS A 49 6.83 3.97 -2.32
N GLY A 50 6.64 4.05 -3.64
CA GLY A 50 6.52 5.31 -4.37
C GLY A 50 7.77 5.71 -5.14
N ILE A 51 8.33 4.82 -5.97
CA ILE A 51 9.40 5.13 -6.92
C ILE A 51 8.80 5.88 -8.11
N VAL A 52 8.77 7.21 -8.03
CA VAL A 52 8.08 8.10 -8.97
C VAL A 52 8.36 7.81 -10.44
N PRO A 53 9.63 7.68 -10.90
CA PRO A 53 9.90 7.39 -12.31
C PRO A 53 9.26 6.07 -12.77
N ASN A 54 9.29 5.05 -11.90
CA ASN A 54 8.79 3.72 -12.25
C ASN A 54 7.27 3.62 -12.16
N ILE A 55 6.61 4.42 -11.32
CA ILE A 55 5.14 4.56 -11.35
C ILE A 55 4.71 5.19 -12.69
N ARG A 56 5.39 6.26 -13.13
CA ARG A 56 5.10 6.89 -14.43
C ARG A 56 5.36 5.94 -15.60
N ARG A 57 6.47 5.19 -15.56
CA ARG A 57 6.76 4.15 -16.56
C ARG A 57 5.66 3.09 -16.59
N LEU A 58 5.21 2.62 -15.41
CA LEU A 58 4.14 1.62 -15.30
C LEU A 58 2.80 2.11 -15.86
N ALA A 59 2.51 3.40 -15.76
CA ALA A 59 1.32 4.00 -16.34
C ALA A 59 1.27 3.85 -17.87
N GLU A 60 2.42 3.92 -18.55
CA GLU A 60 2.52 3.77 -20.00
C GLU A 60 2.34 2.32 -20.48
N GLU A 61 2.56 1.33 -19.62
CA GLU A 61 2.31 -0.08 -19.93
C GLU A 61 0.81 -0.42 -20.08
N LYS A 62 -0.07 0.50 -19.65
CA LYS A 62 -1.54 0.37 -19.73
C LYS A 62 -2.10 -0.92 -19.14
N LEU A 63 -1.40 -1.49 -18.16
CA LEU A 63 -1.84 -2.68 -17.44
C LEU A 63 -3.10 -2.39 -16.63
N GLN A 64 -3.91 -3.42 -16.43
CA GLN A 64 -5.16 -3.32 -15.65
C GLN A 64 -5.00 -3.75 -14.19
N ILE A 65 -3.77 -3.77 -13.67
CA ILE A 65 -3.49 -4.11 -12.27
C ILE A 65 -3.92 -2.99 -11.32
N THR A 66 -4.11 -3.31 -10.04
CA THR A 66 -4.31 -2.31 -8.99
C THR A 66 -2.96 -1.89 -8.42
N LEU A 67 -2.68 -0.60 -8.43
CA LEU A 67 -1.50 -0.05 -7.77
C LEU A 67 -1.86 0.32 -6.32
N ALA A 68 -1.10 -0.21 -5.35
CA ALA A 68 -1.21 0.10 -3.94
C ALA A 68 0.01 0.92 -3.50
N LEU A 69 -0.20 2.20 -3.17
CA LEU A 69 0.86 3.07 -2.69
C LEU A 69 0.99 2.99 -1.17
N SER A 70 2.16 2.65 -0.67
CA SER A 70 2.54 2.81 0.73
C SER A 70 2.67 4.30 1.06
N LEU A 71 1.58 4.91 1.55
CA LEU A 71 1.51 6.33 1.90
C LEU A 71 2.11 6.61 3.28
N HIS A 72 1.55 5.98 4.31
CA HIS A 72 1.94 5.93 5.72
C HIS A 72 2.09 7.27 6.45
N GLY A 73 2.10 8.41 5.77
CA GLY A 73 2.14 9.74 6.35
C GLY A 73 1.06 10.65 5.76
N SER A 74 0.46 11.50 6.58
CA SER A 74 -0.54 12.49 6.18
C SER A 74 0.08 13.73 5.54
N ASN A 75 1.40 13.93 5.75
CA ASN A 75 2.21 15.00 5.18
C ASN A 75 3.64 14.51 4.91
N GLN A 76 4.45 15.37 4.29
CA GLN A 76 5.83 15.02 3.92
C GLN A 76 6.71 14.70 5.12
N GLU A 77 6.61 15.46 6.20
CA GLU A 77 7.44 15.28 7.39
C GLU A 77 7.16 13.91 8.05
N LYS A 78 5.88 13.59 8.27
CA LYS A 78 5.47 12.29 8.82
C LYS A 78 5.87 11.14 7.90
N ARG A 79 5.71 11.33 6.58
CA ARG A 79 6.11 10.31 5.61
C ARG A 79 7.63 10.07 5.66
N ARG A 80 8.46 11.10 5.77
CA ARG A 80 9.92 10.98 5.93
C ARG A 80 10.32 10.25 7.21
N SER A 81 9.63 10.50 8.32
CA SER A 81 9.92 9.81 9.59
C SER A 81 9.65 8.31 9.55
N LEU A 82 8.70 7.88 8.71
CA LEU A 82 8.27 6.49 8.61
C LEU A 82 8.92 5.75 7.45
N MET A 83 9.25 6.44 6.34
CA MET A 83 9.70 5.85 5.09
C MET A 83 10.95 6.52 4.53
N PRO A 84 12.09 5.83 4.45
CA PRO A 84 13.33 6.39 3.90
C PRO A 84 13.22 6.90 2.46
N VAL A 85 12.37 6.28 1.63
CA VAL A 85 12.13 6.68 0.24
C VAL A 85 11.58 8.10 0.12
N ALA A 86 10.91 8.61 1.15
CA ALA A 86 10.38 9.97 1.22
C ALA A 86 11.46 11.06 1.32
N ASN A 87 12.72 10.68 1.54
CA ASN A 87 13.87 11.59 1.41
C ASN A 87 14.27 11.81 -0.06
N LYS A 88 13.87 10.91 -0.97
CA LYS A 88 14.18 10.99 -2.40
C LYS A 88 13.03 11.55 -3.22
N TYR A 89 11.80 11.21 -2.86
CA TYR A 89 10.60 11.61 -3.60
C TYR A 89 9.64 12.33 -2.64
N GLU A 90 9.32 13.58 -2.99
CA GLU A 90 8.36 14.38 -2.23
C GLU A 90 6.95 13.79 -2.34
N LEU A 91 6.13 13.95 -1.29
CA LEU A 91 4.77 13.43 -1.26
C LEU A 91 3.95 13.91 -2.46
N GLN A 92 4.10 15.19 -2.83
CA GLN A 92 3.38 15.77 -3.97
C GLN A 92 3.75 15.07 -5.29
N GLU A 93 5.02 14.81 -5.54
CA GLU A 93 5.49 14.11 -6.75
C GLU A 93 4.94 12.69 -6.83
N VAL A 94 4.86 12.00 -5.69
CA VAL A 94 4.30 10.64 -5.60
C VAL A 94 2.81 10.65 -5.89
N LEU A 95 2.06 11.62 -5.35
CA LEU A 95 0.62 11.78 -5.61
C LEU A 95 0.36 12.10 -7.09
N GLU A 96 1.12 13.00 -7.68
CA GLU A 96 1.03 13.32 -9.12
C GLU A 96 1.34 12.09 -10.00
N ALA A 97 2.29 11.25 -9.60
CA ALA A 97 2.56 10.01 -10.32
C ALA A 97 1.40 9.00 -10.21
N CYS A 98 0.73 8.96 -9.05
CA CYS A 98 -0.48 8.15 -8.88
C CYS A 98 -1.66 8.68 -9.70
N ASP A 99 -1.84 10.00 -9.75
CA ASP A 99 -2.87 10.65 -10.57
C ASP A 99 -2.61 10.35 -12.06
N TYR A 100 -1.37 10.43 -12.50
CA TYR A 100 -0.96 10.06 -13.86
C TYR A 100 -1.23 8.58 -14.18
N TYR A 101 -0.94 7.67 -13.23
CA TYR A 101 -1.26 6.26 -13.38
C TYR A 101 -2.77 6.05 -13.53
N PHE A 102 -3.58 6.73 -12.73
CA PHE A 102 -5.04 6.67 -12.84
C PHE A 102 -5.52 7.21 -14.19
N GLU A 103 -5.00 8.36 -14.64
CA GLU A 103 -5.35 8.97 -15.92
C GLU A 103 -5.09 8.01 -17.10
N LYS A 104 -3.93 7.34 -17.11
CA LYS A 104 -3.54 6.41 -18.18
C LYS A 104 -4.28 5.08 -18.18
N THR A 105 -4.60 4.57 -17.01
CA THR A 105 -5.12 3.19 -16.85
C THR A 105 -6.60 3.12 -16.50
N GLY A 106 -7.18 4.20 -15.97
CA GLY A 106 -8.50 4.21 -15.36
C GLY A 106 -8.60 3.38 -14.07
N ARG A 107 -7.46 2.87 -13.55
CA ARG A 107 -7.44 1.99 -12.38
C ARG A 107 -7.34 2.79 -11.09
N ARG A 108 -8.31 2.57 -10.20
CA ARG A 108 -8.33 3.17 -8.86
C ARG A 108 -7.05 2.86 -8.09
N ILE A 109 -6.48 3.88 -7.45
CA ILE A 109 -5.33 3.73 -6.56
C ILE A 109 -5.78 3.26 -5.18
N THR A 110 -5.06 2.33 -4.59
CA THR A 110 -5.18 2.01 -3.16
C THR A 110 -4.04 2.68 -2.40
N PHE A 111 -4.36 3.44 -1.36
CA PHE A 111 -3.36 4.00 -0.44
C PHE A 111 -3.30 3.14 0.81
N GLU A 112 -2.12 2.65 1.14
CA GLU A 112 -1.85 1.89 2.36
C GLU A 112 -1.35 2.84 3.44
N TYR A 113 -1.99 2.83 4.61
CA TYR A 113 -1.67 3.74 5.70
C TYR A 113 -1.52 2.95 7.01
N SER A 114 -0.27 2.73 7.43
CA SER A 114 0.04 2.13 8.73
C SER A 114 -0.37 3.08 9.83
N LEU A 115 -1.35 2.69 10.62
CA LEU A 115 -1.89 3.51 11.70
C LEU A 115 -1.10 3.24 12.99
N VAL A 116 -0.38 4.26 13.47
CA VAL A 116 0.51 4.20 14.63
C VAL A 116 0.01 5.19 15.68
N HIS A 117 -0.24 4.69 16.90
CA HIS A 117 -0.76 5.52 17.98
C HIS A 117 0.18 6.68 18.33
N GLY A 118 -0.38 7.89 18.43
CA GLY A 118 0.34 9.12 18.77
C GLY A 118 1.33 9.63 17.70
N VAL A 119 1.40 8.97 16.53
CA VAL A 119 2.31 9.35 15.44
C VAL A 119 1.54 9.92 14.25
N ASN A 120 0.56 9.17 13.75
CA ASN A 120 -0.18 9.50 12.54
C ASN A 120 -1.69 9.18 12.63
N ASP A 121 -2.23 9.09 13.85
CA ASP A 121 -3.64 8.77 14.14
C ASP A 121 -4.43 9.95 14.74
N THR A 122 -3.88 11.17 14.65
CA THR A 122 -4.48 12.38 15.23
C THR A 122 -5.63 12.93 14.36
N PRO A 123 -6.51 13.79 14.94
CA PRO A 123 -7.52 14.51 14.16
C PRO A 123 -6.94 15.36 13.03
N GLU A 124 -5.75 15.91 13.21
CA GLU A 124 -4.99 16.70 12.24
C GLU A 124 -4.55 15.82 11.07
N ASP A 125 -4.07 14.61 11.36
CA ASP A 125 -3.72 13.62 10.33
C ASP A 125 -4.94 13.28 9.45
N ALA A 126 -6.08 13.07 10.07
CA ALA A 126 -7.30 12.81 9.31
C ALA A 126 -7.67 13.99 8.41
N LYS A 127 -7.50 15.24 8.88
CA LYS A 127 -7.77 16.46 8.10
C LYS A 127 -6.78 16.58 6.92
N GLU A 128 -5.50 16.33 7.14
CA GLU A 128 -4.48 16.35 6.10
C GLU A 128 -4.75 15.26 5.04
N LEU A 129 -5.07 14.03 5.47
CA LEU A 129 -5.45 12.93 4.57
C LEU A 129 -6.67 13.29 3.71
N MET A 130 -7.69 13.93 4.31
CA MET A 130 -8.83 14.43 3.54
C MET A 130 -8.39 15.42 2.47
N GLY A 131 -7.46 16.32 2.80
CA GLY A 131 -6.93 17.31 1.85
C GLY A 131 -6.25 16.68 0.63
N ILE A 132 -5.52 15.59 0.84
CA ILE A 132 -4.79 14.91 -0.25
C ILE A 132 -5.61 13.84 -0.98
N LEU A 133 -6.69 13.32 -0.39
CA LEU A 133 -7.43 12.18 -0.98
C LEU A 133 -8.81 12.54 -1.53
N LYS A 134 -9.40 13.67 -1.11
CA LYS A 134 -10.81 14.03 -1.37
C LYS A 134 -11.21 13.97 -2.84
N ASP A 135 -10.39 14.46 -3.74
CA ASP A 135 -10.73 14.58 -5.16
C ASP A 135 -10.14 13.45 -6.02
N ARG A 136 -9.62 12.39 -5.37
CA ARG A 136 -8.99 11.23 -6.04
C ARG A 136 -9.92 10.02 -6.04
N ASN A 137 -10.01 9.33 -7.17
CA ASN A 137 -10.66 8.02 -7.23
C ASN A 137 -9.75 6.97 -6.57
N CYS A 138 -9.83 6.90 -5.25
CA CYS A 138 -8.94 6.07 -4.45
C CYS A 138 -9.67 5.25 -3.40
N HIS A 139 -8.93 4.34 -2.79
CA HIS A 139 -9.30 3.59 -1.60
C HIS A 139 -8.19 3.73 -0.57
N LEU A 140 -8.53 4.00 0.68
CA LEU A 140 -7.57 4.04 1.79
C LEU A 140 -7.70 2.79 2.65
N ASN A 141 -6.61 2.04 2.77
CA ASN A 141 -6.53 0.86 3.62
C ASN A 141 -5.74 1.21 4.90
N LEU A 142 -6.42 1.34 6.02
CA LEU A 142 -5.81 1.55 7.32
C LEU A 142 -5.28 0.24 7.88
N ILE A 143 -4.01 0.21 8.22
CA ILE A 143 -3.30 -0.97 8.72
C ILE A 143 -2.84 -0.67 10.15
N PRO A 144 -3.58 -1.05 11.20
CA PRO A 144 -3.09 -0.95 12.57
C PRO A 144 -1.72 -1.63 12.67
N VAL A 145 -0.71 -0.90 13.17
CA VAL A 145 0.65 -1.41 13.21
C VAL A 145 0.76 -2.61 14.16
N ASN A 146 1.49 -3.64 13.76
CA ASN A 146 1.90 -4.67 14.70
C ASN A 146 3.12 -4.16 15.49
N PRO A 147 3.19 -4.34 16.81
CA PRO A 147 4.35 -3.99 17.60
C PRO A 147 5.63 -4.62 17.04
N ILE A 148 6.68 -3.83 16.90
CA ILE A 148 8.00 -4.29 16.47
C ILE A 148 9.02 -3.90 17.53
N LYS A 149 9.94 -4.83 17.84
CA LYS A 149 10.90 -4.67 18.94
C LYS A 149 11.88 -3.49 18.76
N GLU A 150 12.13 -3.12 17.49
CA GLU A 150 13.10 -2.08 17.13
C GLU A 150 12.55 -0.66 17.14
N ARG A 151 11.23 -0.51 17.24
CA ARG A 151 10.57 0.79 17.32
C ARG A 151 9.45 0.72 18.34
N ASN A 152 9.39 1.68 19.23
CA ASN A 152 8.32 1.82 20.23
C ASN A 152 7.01 2.30 19.56
N TYR A 153 6.57 1.60 18.52
CA TYR A 153 5.31 1.90 17.87
C TYR A 153 4.19 1.12 18.55
N GLU A 154 3.19 1.87 18.97
CA GLU A 154 2.01 1.31 19.59
C GLU A 154 0.85 1.27 18.59
N LYS A 155 0.09 0.20 18.69
CA LYS A 155 -1.14 0.05 17.94
C LYS A 155 -2.22 0.94 18.55
N PRO A 156 -3.00 1.71 17.78
CA PRO A 156 -4.16 2.40 18.31
C PRO A 156 -5.20 1.38 18.78
N ASP A 157 -5.95 1.74 19.82
CA ASP A 157 -7.09 0.93 20.24
C ASP A 157 -8.17 0.88 19.14
N LYS A 158 -9.04 -0.13 19.20
CA LYS A 158 -10.07 -0.35 18.18
C LYS A 158 -11.01 0.86 18.02
N LYS A 159 -11.35 1.52 19.13
CA LYS A 159 -12.26 2.67 19.13
C LYS A 159 -11.60 3.87 18.44
N SER A 160 -10.33 4.13 18.72
CA SER A 160 -9.55 5.19 18.08
C SER A 160 -9.41 4.95 16.58
N ALA A 161 -9.06 3.73 16.17
CA ALA A 161 -8.97 3.36 14.76
C ALA A 161 -10.32 3.52 14.02
N GLU A 162 -11.44 3.09 14.63
CA GLU A 162 -12.78 3.26 14.06
C GLU A 162 -13.19 4.74 14.02
N ASN A 163 -12.87 5.54 15.04
CA ASN A 163 -13.14 6.97 15.03
C ASN A 163 -12.37 7.69 13.90
N PHE A 164 -11.10 7.33 13.70
CA PHE A 164 -10.27 7.86 12.60
C PHE A 164 -10.88 7.50 11.24
N LYS A 165 -11.24 6.23 11.03
CA LYS A 165 -11.93 5.77 9.83
C LYS A 165 -13.23 6.54 9.59
N ASN A 166 -14.13 6.58 10.60
CA ASN A 166 -15.43 7.24 10.49
C ASN A 166 -15.31 8.74 10.13
N LYS A 167 -14.26 9.41 10.61
CA LYS A 167 -14.00 10.81 10.27
C LYS A 167 -13.66 10.97 8.79
N LEU A 168 -12.87 10.07 8.22
CA LEU A 168 -12.52 10.05 6.80
C LEU A 168 -13.74 9.70 5.93
N GLU A 169 -14.52 8.68 6.30
CA GLU A 169 -15.72 8.24 5.57
C GLU A 169 -16.80 9.34 5.52
N LYS A 170 -17.02 10.06 6.62
CA LYS A 170 -17.95 11.21 6.66
C LYS A 170 -17.58 12.33 5.69
N ASN A 171 -16.33 12.36 5.26
CA ASN A 171 -15.81 13.32 4.28
C ASN A 171 -15.62 12.70 2.88
N GLY A 172 -16.26 11.57 2.61
CA GLY A 172 -16.32 10.97 1.29
C GLY A 172 -15.11 10.12 0.89
N ILE A 173 -14.17 9.83 1.81
CA ILE A 173 -13.06 8.94 1.53
C ILE A 173 -13.51 7.48 1.71
N ASN A 174 -13.25 6.63 0.73
CA ASN A 174 -13.52 5.20 0.83
C ASN A 174 -12.42 4.54 1.66
N VAL A 175 -12.75 4.05 2.87
CA VAL A 175 -11.78 3.57 3.86
C VAL A 175 -12.13 2.17 4.33
N THR A 176 -11.12 1.33 4.51
CA THR A 176 -11.23 0.06 5.25
C THR A 176 -10.15 -0.03 6.32
N ILE A 177 -10.45 -0.75 7.41
CA ILE A 177 -9.44 -1.17 8.37
C ILE A 177 -9.10 -2.64 8.06
N ARG A 178 -7.82 -2.90 7.82
CA ARG A 178 -7.32 -4.25 7.58
C ARG A 178 -7.55 -5.13 8.81
N ARG A 179 -8.13 -6.30 8.59
CA ARG A 179 -8.24 -7.31 9.67
C ARG A 179 -6.84 -7.75 10.08
N GLU A 180 -6.64 -7.81 11.38
CA GLU A 180 -5.43 -8.34 11.95
C GLU A 180 -5.39 -9.85 11.75
N MET A 181 -4.30 -10.35 11.18
CA MET A 181 -4.03 -11.77 11.01
C MET A 181 -2.55 -12.02 11.31
N GLY A 182 -2.25 -13.12 12.03
CA GLY A 182 -0.86 -13.52 12.26
C GLY A 182 -0.10 -12.67 13.29
N SER A 183 -0.80 -12.04 14.23
CA SER A 183 -0.16 -11.31 15.35
C SER A 183 0.63 -12.22 16.28
N ASP A 184 0.33 -13.51 16.27
CA ASP A 184 0.95 -14.58 17.07
C ASP A 184 2.19 -15.21 16.42
N ILE A 185 2.42 -14.96 15.14
CA ILE A 185 3.50 -15.59 14.34
C ILE A 185 4.46 -14.58 13.68
N ASP A 186 4.56 -13.36 14.20
CA ASP A 186 5.36 -12.27 13.56
C ASP A 186 5.05 -12.09 12.07
N GLY A 187 3.79 -12.23 11.68
CA GLY A 187 3.31 -12.23 10.29
C GLY A 187 3.26 -10.87 9.61
N ALA A 188 3.81 -9.81 10.23
CA ALA A 188 3.88 -8.50 9.60
C ALA A 188 4.94 -8.46 8.49
N CYS A 189 4.71 -7.59 7.50
CA CYS A 189 5.61 -7.42 6.36
C CYS A 189 7.07 -7.18 6.80
N GLY A 190 7.97 -8.04 6.35
CA GLY A 190 9.40 -7.98 6.64
C GLY A 190 9.85 -8.61 7.98
N GLN A 191 8.96 -8.98 8.89
CA GLN A 191 9.36 -9.61 10.16
C GLN A 191 9.97 -11.00 9.96
N LEU A 192 9.38 -11.85 9.14
CA LEU A 192 9.90 -13.19 8.83
C LEU A 192 11.28 -13.15 8.15
N ARG A 193 11.53 -12.19 7.25
CA ARG A 193 12.82 -12.04 6.59
C ARG A 193 13.95 -11.77 7.57
N ARG A 194 13.72 -10.92 8.58
CA ARG A 194 14.75 -10.59 9.59
C ARG A 194 15.17 -11.81 10.39
N LYS A 195 14.25 -12.65 10.83
CA LYS A 195 14.57 -13.89 11.55
C LYS A 195 15.45 -14.81 10.70
N THR A 196 15.12 -15.00 9.44
CA THR A 196 15.90 -15.85 8.52
C THR A 196 17.32 -15.30 8.29
N MET A 197 17.49 -13.97 8.20
CA MET A 197 18.80 -13.34 8.00
C MET A 197 19.66 -13.29 9.29
N GLN A 198 19.05 -13.38 10.47
CA GLN A 198 19.74 -13.39 11.77
C GLN A 198 20.12 -14.79 12.25
N GLY A 199 19.83 -15.84 11.46
CA GLY A 199 20.32 -17.21 11.73
C GLY A 199 19.66 -17.89 12.92
N VAL A 200 18.37 -17.57 13.21
CA VAL A 200 17.56 -18.25 14.23
C VAL A 200 16.45 -19.05 13.58
#